data_f6af9e329eb10fd46cfbc84071a5eccf
#
_entry.id   f6af9e329eb10fd46cfbc84071a5eccf
#
_cell.length_a   1.000
_cell.length_b   1.000
_cell.length_c   1.000
_cell.angle_alpha   90.00
_cell.angle_beta   90.00
_cell.angle_gamma   90.00
#
_symmetry.space_group_name_H-M   'P 1'
#
loop_
_entity.id
_entity.type
_entity.pdbx_description
1 polymer ?
#
loop_
_entity_poly.entity_id
_entity_poly.type
_entity_poly.pdbx_seq_one_letter_code
_entity_poly.pdbx_strand_id
1 'polypeptide(L)'
;MSHKLLPLTVGSVTALVLVGLSFFGSAPAALHADPLAQDAPAARRVVRMSAERFLFTPSEITVEEGTVLEIRLTSDDTDHGFRIIGSSIDVSIPKRNRGEAVAVFAATTPGDYTFECSHMCGA
;
A
#
# COMPACT_ATOMS: atom_id res chain seq x y z
N MET A 1 10.40 -1.11 17.92
CA MET A 1 9.93 0.15 17.33
C MET A 1 8.95 -0.18 16.23
N SER A 2 7.75 0.40 16.32
CA SER A 2 6.68 0.21 15.32
C SER A 2 6.72 1.35 14.31
N HIS A 3 6.63 1.04 13.05
CA HIS A 3 6.64 2.00 11.95
C HIS A 3 5.30 2.00 11.22
N LYS A 4 4.91 3.11 10.61
CA LYS A 4 3.59 3.31 10.00
C LYS A 4 3.63 3.32 8.48
N LEU A 5 2.64 2.68 7.87
CA LEU A 5 2.28 2.82 6.45
C LEU A 5 1.02 3.68 6.36
N LEU A 6 1.11 4.86 5.74
CA LEU A 6 -0.01 5.78 5.56
C LEU A 6 -0.46 5.80 4.10
N PRO A 7 -1.70 5.43 3.78
CA PRO A 7 -2.28 5.69 2.47
C PRO A 7 -2.73 7.15 2.34
N LEU A 8 -2.39 7.79 1.23
CA LEU A 8 -2.92 9.11 0.87
C LEU A 8 -4.35 8.95 0.35
N THR A 9 -5.28 9.70 0.93
CA THR A 9 -6.65 9.81 0.41
C THR A 9 -6.66 10.74 -0.80
N VAL A 10 -7.16 10.23 -1.92
CA VAL A 10 -7.39 11.05 -3.12
C VAL A 10 -8.58 11.97 -2.86
N GLY A 11 -8.34 13.28 -2.88
CA GLY A 11 -9.35 14.30 -2.69
C GLY A 11 -10.46 14.25 -3.75
N SER A 12 -11.68 14.26 -3.27
CA SER A 12 -12.92 14.33 -4.06
C SER A 12 -12.99 15.65 -4.85
N VAL A 13 -13.00 15.56 -6.16
CA VAL A 13 -13.26 16.74 -7.03
C VAL A 13 -14.77 16.98 -7.06
N THR A 14 -15.21 18.00 -6.34
CA THR A 14 -16.60 18.49 -6.38
C THR A 14 -16.83 19.25 -7.69
N ALA A 15 -17.53 18.65 -8.63
CA ALA A 15 -18.00 19.32 -9.84
C ALA A 15 -19.25 20.14 -9.51
N LEU A 16 -19.17 21.44 -9.72
CA LEU A 16 -20.27 22.41 -9.60
C LEU A 16 -21.17 22.26 -10.83
N VAL A 17 -22.40 21.80 -10.63
CA VAL A 17 -23.41 21.72 -11.71
C VAL A 17 -24.23 23.00 -11.72
N LEU A 18 -24.09 23.76 -12.79
CA LEU A 18 -24.98 24.87 -13.14
C LEU A 18 -26.33 24.36 -13.69
N VAL A 19 -27.40 24.80 -13.08
CA VAL A 19 -28.78 24.52 -13.46
C VAL A 19 -29.13 25.24 -14.75
N GLY A 20 -29.38 24.48 -15.78
CA GLY A 20 -30.04 24.95 -17.02
C GLY A 20 -31.40 24.28 -17.16
N LEU A 21 -32.47 25.09 -17.08
CA LEU A 21 -33.84 24.68 -17.31
C LEU A 21 -34.07 24.54 -18.83
N SER A 22 -34.54 23.37 -19.32
CA SER A 22 -35.48 23.36 -20.46
C SER A 22 -35.82 21.94 -20.96
N PHE A 23 -37.13 21.72 -21.07
CA PHE A 23 -37.92 20.98 -22.06
C PHE A 23 -38.01 19.45 -22.05
N PHE A 24 -39.24 19.05 -21.85
CA PHE A 24 -39.95 17.81 -22.13
C PHE A 24 -39.43 17.01 -23.33
N GLY A 25 -39.12 15.74 -23.07
CA GLY A 25 -38.94 14.73 -24.09
C GLY A 25 -38.93 13.36 -23.41
N SER A 26 -40.09 12.69 -23.42
CA SER A 26 -40.18 11.29 -22.98
C SER A 26 -39.41 10.43 -23.98
N ALA A 27 -38.31 9.83 -23.52
CA ALA A 27 -37.63 8.74 -24.19
C ALA A 27 -37.51 7.56 -23.21
N PRO A 28 -37.70 6.31 -23.69
CA PRO A 28 -37.69 5.13 -22.82
C PRO A 28 -36.34 4.94 -22.19
N ALA A 29 -36.35 4.65 -20.90
CA ALA A 29 -35.17 4.31 -20.14
C ALA A 29 -34.49 3.06 -20.74
N ALA A 30 -33.49 3.27 -21.58
CA ALA A 30 -32.52 2.25 -21.87
C ALA A 30 -31.66 2.10 -20.60
N LEU A 31 -31.82 0.97 -19.93
CA LEU A 31 -30.89 0.48 -18.94
C LEU A 31 -29.52 0.35 -19.62
N HIS A 32 -28.73 1.43 -19.60
CA HIS A 32 -27.32 1.32 -19.82
C HIS A 32 -26.75 0.73 -18.53
N ALA A 33 -26.67 -0.62 -18.52
CA ALA A 33 -25.68 -1.25 -17.71
C ALA A 33 -24.35 -0.59 -18.10
N ASP A 34 -23.75 0.11 -17.18
CA ASP A 34 -22.36 0.57 -17.29
C ASP A 34 -21.48 -0.70 -17.34
N PRO A 35 -21.02 -1.14 -18.53
CA PRO A 35 -20.03 -2.19 -18.56
C PRO A 35 -18.71 -1.46 -18.47
N LEU A 36 -17.91 -1.84 -17.50
CA LEU A 36 -16.53 -1.44 -17.36
C LEU A 36 -16.27 -0.47 -16.18
N ALA A 37 -16.55 -0.95 -14.97
CA ALA A 37 -15.49 -0.84 -13.98
C ALA A 37 -14.35 -1.72 -14.52
N GLN A 38 -13.59 -1.21 -15.49
CA GLN A 38 -12.33 -1.83 -15.88
C GLN A 38 -11.47 -1.76 -14.63
N ASP A 39 -11.12 -2.94 -14.11
CA ASP A 39 -10.03 -3.12 -13.17
C ASP A 39 -8.80 -2.42 -13.78
N ALA A 40 -8.63 -1.16 -13.45
CA ALA A 40 -7.39 -0.47 -13.73
C ALA A 40 -6.32 -1.31 -13.05
N PRO A 41 -5.26 -1.74 -13.75
CA PRO A 41 -4.23 -2.57 -13.13
C PRO A 41 -3.75 -1.85 -11.87
N ALA A 42 -3.82 -2.55 -10.74
CA ALA A 42 -3.43 -2.00 -9.45
C ALA A 42 -2.04 -1.38 -9.59
N ALA A 43 -1.90 -0.10 -9.24
CA ALA A 43 -0.62 0.57 -9.28
C ALA A 43 0.39 -0.21 -8.44
N ARG A 44 1.56 -0.52 -9.00
CA ARG A 44 2.62 -1.24 -8.29
C ARG A 44 3.73 -0.28 -7.93
N ARG A 45 4.14 -0.31 -6.67
CA ARG A 45 5.27 0.48 -6.17
C ARG A 45 6.28 -0.43 -5.51
N VAL A 46 7.55 -0.27 -5.91
CA VAL A 46 8.68 -0.98 -5.29
C VAL A 46 9.39 -0.03 -4.35
N VAL A 47 9.59 -0.45 -3.10
CA VAL A 47 10.35 0.28 -2.08
C VAL A 47 11.49 -0.62 -1.61
N ARG A 48 12.70 -0.07 -1.60
CA ARG A 48 13.86 -0.71 -0.98
C ARG A 48 13.96 -0.27 0.47
N MET A 49 14.13 -1.21 1.37
CA MET A 49 14.20 -0.97 2.80
C MET A 49 15.39 -1.72 3.38
N SER A 50 16.19 -1.06 4.18
CA SER A 50 17.23 -1.71 4.97
C SER A 50 16.78 -1.91 6.42
N ALA A 51 17.22 -3.02 7.00
CA ALA A 51 17.04 -3.35 8.41
C ALA A 51 18.40 -3.32 9.10
N GLU A 52 18.47 -2.64 10.22
CA GLU A 52 19.59 -2.69 11.16
C GLU A 52 19.06 -2.74 12.58
N ARG A 53 19.92 -2.94 13.58
CA ARG A 53 19.49 -3.05 14.97
C ARG A 53 18.63 -1.86 15.36
N PHE A 54 17.37 -2.19 15.73
CA PHE A 54 16.31 -1.30 16.21
C PHE A 54 15.67 -0.37 15.19
N LEU A 55 15.96 -0.53 13.87
CA LEU A 55 15.49 0.45 12.91
C LEU A 55 15.32 -0.16 11.50
N PHE A 56 14.27 0.30 10.82
CA PHE A 56 14.07 0.14 9.37
C PHE A 56 14.24 1.49 8.69
N THR A 57 14.91 1.50 7.53
CA THR A 57 15.07 2.69 6.70
C THR A 57 14.54 2.43 5.29
N PRO A 58 13.52 3.13 4.81
CA PRO A 58 12.75 4.17 5.51
C PRO A 58 11.88 3.64 6.65
N SER A 59 11.64 4.46 7.66
CA SER A 59 10.80 4.11 8.81
C SER A 59 9.31 4.37 8.57
N GLU A 60 8.96 5.02 7.47
CA GLU A 60 7.60 5.35 7.05
C GLU A 60 7.50 5.26 5.53
N ILE A 61 6.40 4.69 5.05
CA ILE A 61 6.07 4.57 3.62
C ILE A 61 4.63 5.03 3.44
N THR A 62 4.41 5.99 2.55
CA THR A 62 3.07 6.44 2.17
C THR A 62 2.77 5.96 0.76
N VAL A 63 1.60 5.32 0.57
CA VAL A 63 1.12 4.85 -0.73
C VAL A 63 -0.35 5.20 -0.92
N GLU A 64 -0.79 5.30 -2.16
CA GLU A 64 -2.19 5.49 -2.49
C GLU A 64 -2.98 4.19 -2.28
N GLU A 65 -4.27 4.33 -1.93
CA GLU A 65 -5.20 3.21 -1.85
C GLU A 65 -5.23 2.45 -3.20
N GLY A 66 -5.29 1.13 -3.13
CA GLY A 66 -5.26 0.25 -4.29
C GLY A 66 -3.86 -0.07 -4.82
N THR A 67 -2.80 0.50 -4.22
CA THR A 67 -1.42 0.21 -4.61
C THR A 67 -0.98 -1.15 -4.09
N VAL A 68 -0.35 -1.94 -4.96
CA VAL A 68 0.41 -3.13 -4.55
C VAL A 68 1.85 -2.70 -4.25
N LEU A 69 2.20 -2.74 -2.98
CA LEU A 69 3.52 -2.37 -2.48
C LEU A 69 4.43 -3.61 -2.44
N GLU A 70 5.52 -3.58 -3.20
CA GLU A 70 6.60 -4.56 -3.10
C GLU A 70 7.74 -3.96 -2.28
N ILE A 71 8.01 -4.54 -1.11
CA ILE A 71 9.09 -4.09 -0.23
C ILE A 71 10.24 -5.06 -0.38
N ARG A 72 11.38 -4.57 -0.85
CA ARG A 72 12.63 -5.31 -0.96
C ARG A 72 13.51 -5.00 0.24
N LEU A 73 13.74 -6.01 1.05
CA LEU A 73 14.33 -5.92 2.38
C LEU A 73 15.74 -6.48 2.37
N THR A 74 16.69 -5.67 2.81
CA THR A 74 18.08 -6.09 3.04
C THR A 74 18.46 -5.81 4.49
N SER A 75 19.50 -6.46 4.98
CA SER A 75 20.05 -6.18 6.30
C SER A 75 21.44 -5.57 6.20
N ASP A 76 21.70 -4.61 7.07
CA ASP A 76 23.03 -3.97 7.19
C ASP A 76 23.88 -4.57 8.29
N ASP A 77 23.35 -5.54 9.06
CA ASP A 77 24.08 -6.21 10.14
C ASP A 77 23.74 -7.71 10.24
N THR A 78 22.80 -8.09 11.07
CA THR A 78 22.41 -9.48 11.38
C THR A 78 21.11 -9.88 10.68
N ASP A 79 20.62 -11.08 10.95
CA ASP A 79 19.29 -11.52 10.51
C ASP A 79 18.22 -10.70 11.22
N HIS A 80 17.16 -10.34 10.48
CA HIS A 80 15.99 -9.66 10.99
C HIS A 80 14.71 -10.35 10.53
N GLY A 81 13.59 -10.00 11.12
CA GLY A 81 12.27 -10.31 10.62
C GLY A 81 11.54 -9.02 10.24
N PHE A 82 10.60 -9.14 9.36
CA PHE A 82 9.70 -8.04 8.98
C PHE A 82 8.28 -8.55 8.94
N ARG A 83 7.39 -7.93 9.70
CA ARG A 83 5.96 -8.24 9.64
C ARG A 83 5.12 -6.97 9.59
N ILE A 84 3.95 -7.07 8.99
CA ILE A 84 2.92 -6.04 9.01
C ILE A 84 1.81 -6.51 9.93
N ILE A 85 1.55 -5.74 10.99
CA ILE A 85 0.54 -6.06 12.00
C ILE A 85 -0.84 -6.13 11.35
N GLY A 86 -1.59 -7.19 11.67
CA GLY A 86 -2.93 -7.42 11.13
C GLY A 86 -2.97 -8.01 9.72
N SER A 87 -1.81 -8.40 9.18
CA SER A 87 -1.68 -9.11 7.91
C SER A 87 -1.02 -10.47 8.08
N SER A 88 -0.98 -11.28 7.01
CA SER A 88 -0.25 -12.55 6.98
C SER A 88 1.23 -12.39 6.59
N ILE A 89 1.70 -11.14 6.46
CA ILE A 89 3.07 -10.87 6.03
C ILE A 89 4.00 -10.98 7.23
N ASP A 90 4.89 -11.96 7.16
CA ASP A 90 6.01 -12.17 8.09
C ASP A 90 7.14 -12.85 7.31
N VAL A 91 8.23 -12.14 7.08
CA VAL A 91 9.36 -12.59 6.28
C VAL A 91 10.67 -12.44 7.03
N SER A 92 11.58 -13.42 6.84
CA SER A 92 12.92 -13.35 7.38
C SER A 92 13.85 -12.60 6.43
N ILE A 93 14.59 -11.63 6.94
CA ILE A 93 15.59 -10.86 6.22
C ILE A 93 16.95 -11.45 6.52
N PRO A 94 17.67 -11.99 5.53
CA PRO A 94 18.98 -12.56 5.76
C PRO A 94 19.99 -11.47 6.13
N LYS A 95 20.98 -11.85 6.94
CA LYS A 95 22.05 -10.94 7.36
C LYS A 95 22.80 -10.33 6.17
N ARG A 96 23.53 -9.25 6.44
CA ARG A 96 24.32 -8.50 5.45
C ARG A 96 25.00 -9.41 4.41
N ASN A 97 24.85 -9.05 3.13
CA ASN A 97 25.46 -9.73 1.98
C ASN A 97 25.01 -11.19 1.77
N ARG A 98 23.88 -11.60 2.34
CA ARG A 98 23.32 -12.95 2.16
C ARG A 98 22.06 -13.00 1.32
N GLY A 99 21.68 -11.87 0.72
CA GLY A 99 20.51 -11.77 -0.14
C GLY A 99 19.50 -10.72 0.33
N GLU A 100 18.32 -10.74 -0.27
CA GLU A 100 17.21 -9.89 0.09
C GLU A 100 15.95 -10.73 0.36
N ALA A 101 15.04 -10.20 1.14
CA ALA A 101 13.69 -10.72 1.28
C ALA A 101 12.71 -9.80 0.54
N VAL A 102 11.57 -10.33 0.12
CA VAL A 102 10.52 -9.57 -0.56
C VAL A 102 9.22 -9.76 0.19
N ALA A 103 8.60 -8.65 0.57
CA ALA A 103 7.25 -8.62 1.12
C ALA A 103 6.33 -7.90 0.12
N VAL A 104 5.15 -8.47 -0.15
CA VAL A 104 4.16 -7.85 -1.04
C VAL A 104 2.91 -7.55 -0.22
N PHE A 105 2.52 -6.29 -0.19
CA PHE A 105 1.37 -5.79 0.54
C PHE A 105 0.41 -5.05 -0.38
N ALA A 106 -0.85 -5.44 -0.40
CA ALA A 106 -1.90 -4.74 -1.14
C ALA A 106 -2.59 -3.73 -0.21
N ALA A 107 -2.40 -2.45 -0.47
CA ALA A 107 -3.00 -1.35 0.29
C ALA A 107 -4.45 -1.10 -0.16
N THR A 108 -5.33 -2.09 0.02
CA THR A 108 -6.73 -2.05 -0.46
C THR A 108 -7.67 -1.25 0.43
N THR A 109 -7.29 -0.97 1.65
CA THR A 109 -8.10 -0.23 2.62
C THR A 109 -7.30 0.94 3.15
N PRO A 110 -7.86 2.17 3.16
CA PRO A 110 -7.20 3.32 3.76
C PRO A 110 -6.99 3.11 5.26
N GLY A 111 -5.88 3.58 5.78
CA GLY A 111 -5.55 3.50 7.20
C GLY A 111 -4.05 3.45 7.45
N ASP A 112 -3.71 3.37 8.73
CA ASP A 112 -2.34 3.22 9.18
C ASP A 112 -2.04 1.75 9.42
N TYR A 113 -0.99 1.25 8.78
CA TYR A 113 -0.47 -0.08 8.98
C TYR A 113 0.87 0.00 9.70
N THR A 114 1.02 -0.76 10.76
CA THR A 114 2.27 -0.83 11.50
C THR A 114 3.11 -2.00 11.02
N PHE A 115 4.37 -1.78 10.75
CA PHE A 115 5.34 -2.86 10.53
C PHE A 115 6.42 -2.84 11.63
N GLU A 116 6.92 -4.01 11.93
CA GLU A 116 7.91 -4.18 12.99
C GLU A 116 8.82 -5.39 12.72
N CYS A 117 9.89 -5.50 13.49
CA CYS A 117 10.75 -6.67 13.48
C CYS A 117 10.04 -7.85 14.17
N SER A 118 9.94 -8.98 13.49
CA SER A 118 9.29 -10.20 13.99
C SER A 118 10.26 -11.18 14.65
N HIS A 119 11.56 -11.01 14.46
CA HIS A 119 12.60 -11.81 15.11
C HIS A 119 13.33 -10.97 16.17
N MET A 120 13.97 -11.64 17.13
CA MET A 120 14.83 -10.94 18.09
C MET A 120 15.99 -10.27 17.34
N CYS A 121 15.83 -9.00 17.03
CA CYS A 121 16.83 -8.20 16.36
C CYS A 121 18.00 -7.97 17.29
N GLY A 122 18.99 -8.87 17.25
CA GLY A 122 20.25 -8.68 17.93
C GLY A 122 20.33 -9.15 19.37
N ALA A 123 19.75 -10.29 19.68
CA ALA A 123 20.14 -11.05 20.88
C ALA A 123 21.53 -11.66 20.71
#